data_62dd7329d81d06b73d6b2022adf79144
#
_entry.id   62dd7329d81d06b73d6b2022adf79144
#
_cell.length_a   1.000
_cell.length_b   1.000
_cell.length_c   1.000
_cell.angle_alpha   90.00
_cell.angle_beta   90.00
_cell.angle_gamma   90.00
#
_symmetry.space_group_name_H-M   'P 1'
#
loop_
_entity.id
_entity.type
_entity.pdbx_description
1 polymer ?
#
loop_
_entity_poly.entity_id
_entity_poly.type
_entity_poly.pdbx_seq_one_letter_code
_entity_poly.pdbx_strand_id
1 'polypeptide(L)'
;LTNHLVQTNIKERIVEDSTITYPSMEEFDLMTKRILQNADTQWGGFGAAPKFPQTFSIQVLLRNYFQNKDQASIVHAIRSIDKMIQGGIYDHVGGGFSRYTVDAMWQAPHFEKMLYDNALILGILAEAYQITKKPIYLNVIQSTFTFLQRELFNGEGGYYAALDADSEGIEGKFYTWSYDELKLIIDPVMFDAFVAYYQVSPNGNWEHTNILWSQKEIEQEWEPAWQNELKKLFDARAVRVRPALDHKVILGWNAMLIVGFCKMNASTGNHLYKKAAMECMDWLESNLYHADENYFYHSIANGIPKAQAFLDDYANLIQAYIQLQEMTGDTSYLFKAKKWMDYVLIHFIDED
;
A
#
# COMPACT_ATOMS: atom_id res chain seq x y z
N LEU A 1 28.68 16.70 1.17
CA LEU A 1 29.07 15.29 1.30
C LEU A 1 28.11 14.33 0.61
N THR A 2 26.79 14.59 0.64
CA THR A 2 25.74 13.74 0.01
C THR A 2 25.78 13.76 -1.52
N ASN A 3 26.00 14.92 -2.13
CA ASN A 3 26.04 15.04 -3.61
C ASN A 3 27.27 14.34 -4.24
N HIS A 4 28.39 14.23 -3.50
CA HIS A 4 29.60 13.60 -4.02
C HIS A 4 29.47 12.05 -4.05
N LEU A 5 28.77 11.47 -3.07
CA LEU A 5 28.51 10.03 -3.03
C LEU A 5 27.52 9.57 -4.10
N VAL A 6 26.53 10.41 -4.43
CA VAL A 6 25.56 10.12 -5.51
C VAL A 6 26.26 10.20 -6.88
N GLN A 7 27.09 11.21 -7.13
CA GLN A 7 27.82 11.34 -8.39
C GLN A 7 28.88 10.25 -8.60
N THR A 8 29.56 9.78 -7.53
CA THR A 8 30.53 8.70 -7.64
C THR A 8 29.89 7.37 -7.97
N ASN A 9 28.73 7.07 -7.37
CA ASN A 9 27.97 5.84 -7.67
C ASN A 9 27.33 5.83 -9.08
N ILE A 10 27.04 6.99 -9.66
CA ILE A 10 26.53 7.08 -11.04
C ILE A 10 27.66 6.88 -12.04
N LYS A 11 28.85 7.49 -11.82
CA LYS A 11 30.00 7.36 -12.73
C LYS A 11 30.58 5.95 -12.81
N GLU A 12 30.47 5.14 -11.75
CA GLU A 12 30.94 3.75 -11.77
C GLU A 12 30.00 2.77 -12.50
N ARG A 13 28.80 3.22 -12.92
CA ARG A 13 27.79 2.40 -13.59
C ARG A 13 27.66 2.64 -15.09
N ILE A 14 28.36 3.60 -15.66
CA ILE A 14 28.43 3.77 -17.11
C ILE A 14 29.48 2.80 -17.63
N VAL A 15 29.07 1.55 -17.85
CA VAL A 15 29.88 0.55 -18.54
C VAL A 15 29.75 0.80 -20.03
N GLU A 16 30.89 1.04 -20.69
CA GLU A 16 31.04 1.21 -22.13
C GLU A 16 30.73 -0.09 -22.94
N ASP A 17 29.76 -0.89 -22.53
CA ASP A 17 29.42 -2.10 -23.29
C ASP A 17 27.91 -2.14 -23.57
N SER A 18 27.60 -1.96 -24.85
CA SER A 18 26.25 -1.90 -25.41
C SER A 18 25.48 -3.24 -25.40
N THR A 19 25.88 -4.19 -24.60
CA THR A 19 25.12 -5.42 -24.35
C THR A 19 24.24 -5.27 -23.12
N ILE A 20 22.95 -5.16 -23.32
CA ILE A 20 21.96 -5.27 -22.24
C ILE A 20 22.14 -6.64 -21.61
N THR A 21 22.83 -6.71 -20.48
CA THR A 21 22.92 -7.93 -19.70
C THR A 21 21.70 -8.02 -18.76
N TYR A 22 20.84 -8.96 -19.02
CA TYR A 22 19.75 -9.29 -18.08
C TYR A 22 20.36 -9.90 -16.81
N PRO A 23 19.81 -9.58 -15.60
CA PRO A 23 20.27 -10.21 -14.38
C PRO A 23 20.19 -11.74 -14.49
N SER A 24 21.29 -12.41 -14.15
CA SER A 24 21.33 -13.87 -14.11
C SER A 24 20.48 -14.42 -12.96
N MET A 25 20.13 -15.70 -13.02
CA MET A 25 19.47 -16.37 -11.90
C MET A 25 20.32 -16.34 -10.62
N GLU A 26 21.64 -16.39 -10.75
CA GLU A 26 22.57 -16.29 -9.60
C GLU A 26 22.50 -14.91 -8.93
N GLU A 27 22.42 -13.85 -9.72
CA GLU A 27 22.24 -12.48 -9.19
C GLU A 27 20.90 -12.29 -8.51
N PHE A 28 19.82 -12.87 -9.08
CA PHE A 28 18.50 -12.89 -8.47
C PHE A 28 18.49 -13.64 -7.13
N ASP A 29 19.12 -14.82 -7.08
CA ASP A 29 19.29 -15.61 -5.86
C ASP A 29 20.10 -14.87 -4.81
N LEU A 30 21.18 -14.16 -5.22
CA LEU A 30 21.98 -13.34 -4.32
C LEU A 30 21.18 -12.18 -3.75
N MET A 31 20.40 -11.50 -4.58
CA MET A 31 19.50 -10.43 -4.15
C MET A 31 18.48 -10.94 -3.11
N THR A 32 17.85 -12.07 -3.38
CA THR A 32 16.88 -12.69 -2.47
C THR A 32 17.52 -13.08 -1.12
N LYS A 33 18.73 -13.66 -1.16
CA LYS A 33 19.49 -13.96 0.06
C LYS A 33 19.79 -12.70 0.88
N ARG A 34 20.18 -11.61 0.23
CA ARG A 34 20.42 -10.32 0.91
C ARG A 34 19.16 -9.74 1.55
N ILE A 35 18.01 -9.86 0.88
CA ILE A 35 16.71 -9.48 1.44
C ILE A 35 16.44 -10.29 2.71
N LEU A 36 16.61 -11.61 2.67
CA LEU A 36 16.38 -12.49 3.80
C LEU A 36 17.36 -12.30 4.97
N GLN A 37 18.59 -11.82 4.71
CA GLN A 37 19.55 -11.48 5.76
C GLN A 37 19.08 -10.32 6.66
N ASN A 38 18.25 -9.41 6.12
CA ASN A 38 17.67 -8.29 6.86
C ASN A 38 16.28 -8.61 7.43
N ALA A 39 15.83 -9.87 7.31
CA ALA A 39 14.51 -10.31 7.73
C ALA A 39 14.35 -10.32 9.26
N ASP A 40 13.30 -9.67 9.76
CA ASP A 40 12.87 -9.84 11.15
C ASP A 40 12.08 -11.14 11.30
N THR A 41 12.74 -12.16 11.84
CA THR A 41 12.14 -13.50 11.97
C THR A 41 11.09 -13.60 13.08
N GLN A 42 10.99 -12.63 13.98
CA GLN A 42 10.00 -12.58 15.04
C GLN A 42 8.74 -11.83 14.62
N TRP A 43 8.91 -10.60 14.14
CA TRP A 43 7.79 -9.71 13.85
C TRP A 43 7.52 -9.54 12.35
N GLY A 44 8.27 -10.23 11.49
CA GLY A 44 8.15 -10.02 10.05
C GLY A 44 8.66 -8.65 9.59
N GLY A 45 8.61 -8.41 8.29
CA GLY A 45 9.24 -7.23 7.72
C GLY A 45 10.76 -7.29 7.75
N PHE A 46 11.41 -6.14 7.65
CA PHE A 46 12.87 -6.07 7.48
C PHE A 46 13.46 -4.95 8.34
N GLY A 47 14.62 -5.23 8.95
CA GLY A 47 15.33 -4.26 9.78
C GLY A 47 14.67 -4.04 11.15
N ALA A 48 15.05 -2.93 11.79
CA ALA A 48 14.57 -2.50 13.10
C ALA A 48 13.57 -1.34 12.97
N ALA A 49 13.18 -0.74 14.10
CA ALA A 49 12.35 0.47 14.14
C ALA A 49 13.12 1.73 13.67
N PRO A 50 12.46 2.70 13.01
CA PRO A 50 11.08 2.65 12.53
C PRO A 50 10.90 1.64 11.40
N LYS A 51 9.75 0.95 11.36
CA LYS A 51 9.53 -0.17 10.45
C LYS A 51 8.52 0.18 9.36
N PHE A 52 8.98 0.09 8.11
CA PHE A 52 8.16 0.31 6.90
C PHE A 52 7.72 -1.02 6.28
N PRO A 53 6.59 -1.07 5.58
CA PRO A 53 6.07 -2.30 4.94
C PRO A 53 7.03 -2.96 3.95
N GLN A 54 7.93 -2.20 3.29
CA GLN A 54 8.90 -2.67 2.30
C GLN A 54 8.30 -3.66 1.29
N THR A 55 7.17 -3.26 0.70
CA THR A 55 6.33 -4.07 -0.17
C THR A 55 7.07 -4.67 -1.35
N PHE A 56 8.06 -3.97 -1.91
CA PHE A 56 8.89 -4.48 -3.00
C PHE A 56 9.73 -5.69 -2.58
N SER A 57 10.30 -5.67 -1.36
CA SER A 57 11.04 -6.81 -0.81
C SER A 57 10.12 -8.03 -0.64
N ILE A 58 8.91 -7.82 -0.09
CA ILE A 58 7.90 -8.89 0.04
C ILE A 58 7.52 -9.43 -1.33
N GLN A 59 7.30 -8.56 -2.33
CA GLN A 59 6.95 -8.97 -3.69
C GLN A 59 8.04 -9.82 -4.34
N VAL A 60 9.31 -9.44 -4.17
CA VAL A 60 10.44 -10.25 -4.66
C VAL A 60 10.43 -11.65 -4.03
N LEU A 61 10.19 -11.75 -2.72
CA LEU A 61 10.11 -13.04 -2.03
C LEU A 61 8.94 -13.90 -2.52
N LEU A 62 7.75 -13.31 -2.73
CA LEU A 62 6.60 -14.02 -3.30
C LEU A 62 6.91 -14.56 -4.70
N ARG A 63 7.58 -13.77 -5.55
CA ARG A 63 7.99 -14.17 -6.90
C ARG A 63 9.08 -15.21 -6.89
N ASN A 64 10.06 -15.11 -5.98
CA ASN A 64 11.08 -16.14 -5.80
C ASN A 64 10.45 -17.48 -5.43
N TYR A 65 9.49 -17.49 -4.52
CA TYR A 65 8.74 -18.71 -4.23
C TYR A 65 7.96 -19.22 -5.44
N PHE A 66 7.33 -18.35 -6.22
CA PHE A 66 6.60 -18.77 -7.42
C PHE A 66 7.51 -19.48 -8.42
N GLN A 67 8.69 -18.94 -8.67
CA GLN A 67 9.66 -19.45 -9.63
C GLN A 67 10.43 -20.66 -9.10
N ASN A 68 11.02 -20.55 -7.92
CA ASN A 68 12.02 -21.47 -7.39
C ASN A 68 11.49 -22.38 -6.27
N LYS A 69 10.24 -22.18 -5.80
CA LYS A 69 9.64 -22.88 -4.65
C LYS A 69 10.43 -22.70 -3.35
N ASP A 70 11.16 -21.58 -3.23
CA ASP A 70 11.98 -21.29 -2.04
C ASP A 70 11.12 -21.08 -0.82
N GLN A 71 11.22 -22.03 0.14
CA GLN A 71 10.39 -22.01 1.35
C GLN A 71 10.75 -20.87 2.30
N ALA A 72 11.98 -20.44 2.36
CA ALA A 72 12.39 -19.33 3.21
C ALA A 72 11.72 -18.03 2.77
N SER A 73 11.64 -17.80 1.46
CA SER A 73 10.98 -16.64 0.85
C SER A 73 9.49 -16.58 1.19
N ILE A 74 8.75 -17.66 0.96
CA ILE A 74 7.30 -17.65 1.23
C ILE A 74 7.00 -17.53 2.73
N VAL A 75 7.72 -18.25 3.58
CA VAL A 75 7.51 -18.20 5.03
C VAL A 75 7.72 -16.78 5.55
N HIS A 76 8.78 -16.08 5.11
CA HIS A 76 9.02 -14.71 5.56
C HIS A 76 8.05 -13.69 4.96
N ALA A 77 7.71 -13.81 3.66
CA ALA A 77 6.73 -12.93 3.03
C ALA A 77 5.36 -13.00 3.72
N ILE A 78 4.86 -14.22 3.96
CA ILE A 78 3.57 -14.45 4.64
C ILE A 78 3.61 -13.96 6.09
N ARG A 79 4.69 -14.28 6.84
CA ARG A 79 4.87 -13.74 8.20
C ARG A 79 4.81 -12.20 8.21
N SER A 80 5.47 -11.55 7.27
CA SER A 80 5.49 -10.09 7.19
C SER A 80 4.10 -9.51 6.96
N ILE A 81 3.34 -10.10 6.04
CA ILE A 81 1.96 -9.69 5.76
C ILE A 81 1.05 -9.95 6.96
N ASP A 82 1.08 -11.16 7.52
CA ASP A 82 0.25 -11.53 8.67
C ASP A 82 0.52 -10.60 9.87
N LYS A 83 1.78 -10.26 10.15
CA LYS A 83 2.16 -9.37 11.25
C LYS A 83 1.74 -7.92 11.03
N MET A 84 1.79 -7.41 9.80
CA MET A 84 1.25 -6.09 9.47
C MET A 84 -0.27 -6.05 9.67
N ILE A 85 -1.00 -7.08 9.24
CA ILE A 85 -2.46 -7.16 9.42
C ILE A 85 -2.84 -7.27 10.90
N GLN A 86 -2.06 -7.98 11.71
CA GLN A 86 -2.26 -8.09 13.16
C GLN A 86 -1.93 -6.78 13.90
N GLY A 87 -1.03 -5.98 13.38
CA GLY A 87 -0.51 -4.78 14.00
C GLY A 87 -1.46 -3.58 13.97
N GLY A 88 -1.15 -2.58 14.78
CA GLY A 88 -1.86 -1.29 14.74
C GLY A 88 -1.58 -0.47 13.48
N ILE A 89 -0.62 -0.89 12.64
CA ILE A 89 -0.41 -0.29 11.31
C ILE A 89 -1.62 -0.49 10.39
N TYR A 90 -2.39 -1.57 10.59
CA TYR A 90 -3.68 -1.80 9.95
C TYR A 90 -4.81 -1.22 10.81
N ASP A 91 -5.70 -0.44 10.24
CA ASP A 91 -6.88 0.07 10.93
C ASP A 91 -7.97 -1.00 10.97
N HIS A 92 -8.04 -1.74 12.07
CA HIS A 92 -9.01 -2.82 12.29
C HIS A 92 -10.48 -2.35 12.25
N VAL A 93 -10.73 -1.06 12.49
CA VAL A 93 -12.09 -0.50 12.52
C VAL A 93 -12.52 0.04 11.16
N GLY A 94 -11.64 0.73 10.46
CA GLY A 94 -11.99 1.45 9.22
C GLY A 94 -11.32 0.96 7.96
N GLY A 95 -10.39 0.03 8.09
CA GLY A 95 -9.57 -0.46 6.97
C GLY A 95 -8.45 0.50 6.55
N GLY A 96 -7.60 0.01 5.69
CA GLY A 96 -6.42 0.72 5.22
C GLY A 96 -5.24 0.67 6.19
N PHE A 97 -4.06 0.95 5.66
CA PHE A 97 -2.78 0.87 6.37
C PHE A 97 -2.19 2.26 6.57
N SER A 98 -1.62 2.48 7.75
CA SER A 98 -0.75 3.62 8.02
C SER A 98 0.62 3.43 7.36
N ARG A 99 1.41 4.51 7.31
CA ARG A 99 2.64 4.57 6.51
C ARG A 99 3.77 3.70 7.05
N TYR A 100 4.03 3.74 8.36
CA TYR A 100 5.06 2.97 9.05
C TYR A 100 4.75 2.87 10.54
N THR A 101 5.52 2.07 11.29
CA THR A 101 5.46 2.04 12.76
C THR A 101 6.75 2.55 13.39
N VAL A 102 6.62 3.20 14.54
CA VAL A 102 7.76 3.71 15.31
C VAL A 102 8.45 2.60 16.12
N ASP A 103 7.82 1.43 16.20
CA ASP A 103 8.33 0.22 16.84
C ASP A 103 8.57 -0.91 15.82
N ALA A 104 9.19 -2.00 16.29
CA ALA A 104 9.48 -3.17 15.45
C ALA A 104 8.34 -4.19 15.38
N MET A 105 7.30 -4.05 16.22
CA MET A 105 6.22 -5.04 16.38
C MET A 105 4.98 -4.73 15.54
N TRP A 106 4.99 -3.65 14.77
CA TRP A 106 3.86 -3.12 14.01
C TRP A 106 2.73 -2.55 14.89
N GLN A 107 3.00 -2.21 16.16
CA GLN A 107 2.00 -1.79 17.12
C GLN A 107 1.62 -0.32 16.97
N ALA A 108 2.58 0.60 17.11
CA ALA A 108 2.34 2.03 17.14
C ALA A 108 2.66 2.67 15.78
N PRO A 109 1.66 2.95 14.93
CA PRO A 109 1.91 3.55 13.64
C PRO A 109 2.12 5.05 13.77
N HIS A 110 2.84 5.63 12.79
CA HIS A 110 2.59 7.00 12.38
C HIS A 110 1.30 7.01 11.58
N PHE A 111 0.25 7.64 12.11
CA PHE A 111 -1.14 7.42 11.67
C PHE A 111 -1.50 7.97 10.29
N GLU A 112 -0.57 8.63 9.60
CA GLU A 112 -0.72 9.05 8.20
C GLU A 112 -1.05 7.87 7.29
N LYS A 113 -2.06 7.99 6.44
CA LYS A 113 -2.44 6.95 5.47
C LYS A 113 -2.23 7.46 4.05
N MET A 114 -1.18 6.94 3.40
CA MET A 114 -0.82 7.33 2.05
C MET A 114 -1.52 6.45 1.00
N LEU A 115 -1.88 7.04 -0.13
CA LEU A 115 -2.44 6.30 -1.26
C LEU A 115 -1.47 5.23 -1.78
N TYR A 116 -0.20 5.59 -2.00
CA TYR A 116 0.79 4.68 -2.56
C TYR A 116 1.10 3.48 -1.67
N ASP A 117 1.15 3.65 -0.34
CA ASP A 117 1.35 2.54 0.59
C ASP A 117 0.21 1.53 0.49
N ASN A 118 -1.03 2.03 0.52
CA ASN A 118 -2.22 1.18 0.40
C ASN A 118 -2.32 0.50 -0.97
N ALA A 119 -1.95 1.19 -2.05
CA ALA A 119 -1.89 0.62 -3.40
C ALA A 119 -0.90 -0.56 -3.49
N LEU A 120 0.30 -0.38 -2.96
CA LEU A 120 1.35 -1.39 -2.96
C LEU A 120 1.01 -2.58 -2.05
N ILE A 121 0.44 -2.31 -0.87
CA ILE A 121 0.00 -3.36 0.06
C ILE A 121 -1.14 -4.19 -0.56
N LEU A 122 -2.11 -3.58 -1.23
CA LEU A 122 -3.15 -4.31 -1.97
C LEU A 122 -2.54 -5.25 -3.02
N GLY A 123 -1.48 -4.80 -3.70
CA GLY A 123 -0.76 -5.62 -4.67
C GLY A 123 -0.13 -6.88 -4.07
N ILE A 124 0.57 -6.76 -2.92
CA ILE A 124 1.17 -7.93 -2.25
C ILE A 124 0.13 -8.83 -1.59
N LEU A 125 -0.97 -8.28 -1.05
CA LEU A 125 -2.09 -9.07 -0.53
C LEU A 125 -2.74 -9.92 -1.62
N ALA A 126 -2.95 -9.35 -2.81
CA ALA A 126 -3.50 -10.06 -3.95
C ALA A 126 -2.58 -11.21 -4.41
N GLU A 127 -1.26 -10.99 -4.51
CA GLU A 127 -0.28 -12.02 -4.84
C GLU A 127 -0.21 -13.10 -3.74
N ALA A 128 -0.21 -12.71 -2.47
CA ALA A 128 -0.21 -13.65 -1.33
C ALA A 128 -1.50 -14.51 -1.31
N TYR A 129 -2.66 -13.91 -1.61
CA TYR A 129 -3.91 -14.65 -1.74
C TYR A 129 -3.87 -15.66 -2.89
N GLN A 130 -3.30 -15.31 -4.04
CA GLN A 130 -3.16 -16.26 -5.16
C GLN A 130 -2.36 -17.50 -4.77
N ILE A 131 -1.32 -17.33 -3.94
CA ILE A 131 -0.43 -18.43 -3.50
C ILE A 131 -1.08 -19.24 -2.38
N THR A 132 -1.66 -18.60 -1.36
CA THR A 132 -2.05 -19.24 -0.10
C THR A 132 -3.52 -19.61 -0.01
N LYS A 133 -4.39 -18.88 -0.73
CA LYS A 133 -5.85 -18.93 -0.63
C LYS A 133 -6.40 -18.65 0.78
N LYS A 134 -5.63 -18.00 1.65
CA LYS A 134 -6.12 -17.60 2.98
C LYS A 134 -7.26 -16.58 2.88
N PRO A 135 -8.47 -16.87 3.40
CA PRO A 135 -9.63 -15.97 3.29
C PRO A 135 -9.40 -14.59 3.89
N ILE A 136 -8.55 -14.50 4.92
CA ILE A 136 -8.24 -13.25 5.59
C ILE A 136 -7.70 -12.18 4.64
N TYR A 137 -6.90 -12.57 3.64
CA TYR A 137 -6.37 -11.61 2.67
C TYR A 137 -7.46 -11.00 1.80
N LEU A 138 -8.51 -11.78 1.46
CA LEU A 138 -9.68 -11.23 0.76
C LEU A 138 -10.41 -10.18 1.61
N ASN A 139 -10.57 -10.48 2.88
CA ASN A 139 -11.27 -9.59 3.81
C ASN A 139 -10.51 -8.27 3.96
N VAL A 140 -9.17 -8.33 4.14
CA VAL A 140 -8.32 -7.13 4.26
C VAL A 140 -8.27 -6.35 2.94
N ILE A 141 -8.22 -7.04 1.79
CA ILE A 141 -8.32 -6.41 0.46
C ILE A 141 -9.64 -5.63 0.36
N GLN A 142 -10.76 -6.27 0.69
CA GLN A 142 -12.08 -5.65 0.63
C GLN A 142 -12.20 -4.45 1.58
N SER A 143 -11.74 -4.58 2.81
CA SER A 143 -11.76 -3.51 3.81
C SER A 143 -10.90 -2.32 3.37
N THR A 144 -9.68 -2.58 2.85
CA THR A 144 -8.79 -1.54 2.35
C THR A 144 -9.36 -0.86 1.09
N PHE A 145 -9.97 -1.61 0.18
CA PHE A 145 -10.66 -1.04 -0.97
C PHE A 145 -11.82 -0.13 -0.52
N THR A 146 -12.63 -0.60 0.45
CA THR A 146 -13.73 0.20 1.01
C THR A 146 -13.22 1.48 1.67
N PHE A 147 -12.08 1.40 2.38
CA PHE A 147 -11.40 2.58 2.92
C PHE A 147 -11.03 3.58 1.82
N LEU A 148 -10.37 3.13 0.74
CA LEU A 148 -9.98 3.98 -0.39
C LEU A 148 -11.19 4.66 -1.05
N GLN A 149 -12.27 3.91 -1.26
CA GLN A 149 -13.52 4.43 -1.83
C GLN A 149 -14.20 5.46 -0.93
N ARG A 150 -14.13 5.28 0.37
CA ARG A 150 -14.80 6.15 1.34
C ARG A 150 -14.00 7.41 1.64
N GLU A 151 -12.66 7.30 1.75
CA GLU A 151 -11.83 8.37 2.29
C GLU A 151 -10.99 9.10 1.24
N LEU A 152 -10.54 8.40 0.19
CA LEU A 152 -9.60 8.99 -0.78
C LEU A 152 -10.20 9.16 -2.19
N PHE A 153 -11.34 8.55 -2.51
CA PHE A 153 -11.95 8.70 -3.83
C PHE A 153 -12.51 10.12 -4.02
N ASN A 154 -12.19 10.75 -5.14
CA ASN A 154 -12.63 12.13 -5.44
C ASN A 154 -14.06 12.24 -6.01
N GLY A 155 -14.77 11.12 -6.16
CA GLY A 155 -16.12 11.06 -6.72
C GLY A 155 -16.18 10.93 -8.25
N GLU A 156 -15.07 11.09 -8.98
CA GLU A 156 -15.01 11.15 -10.44
C GLU A 156 -14.11 10.10 -11.10
N GLY A 157 -13.26 9.42 -10.35
CA GLY A 157 -12.32 8.40 -10.83
C GLY A 157 -10.91 8.50 -10.25
N GLY A 158 -10.47 9.68 -9.84
CA GLY A 158 -9.17 9.89 -9.21
C GLY A 158 -9.19 9.62 -7.71
N TYR A 159 -7.99 9.42 -7.11
CA TYR A 159 -7.83 9.23 -5.68
C TYR A 159 -6.87 10.26 -5.10
N TYR A 160 -7.26 10.88 -4.02
CA TYR A 160 -6.47 11.85 -3.26
C TYR A 160 -5.24 11.21 -2.61
N ALA A 161 -4.24 12.04 -2.29
CA ALA A 161 -2.91 11.58 -1.91
C ALA A 161 -2.84 10.92 -0.53
N ALA A 162 -3.45 11.52 0.49
CA ALA A 162 -3.25 11.06 1.87
C ALA A 162 -4.30 11.59 2.84
N LEU A 163 -4.44 10.89 3.97
CA LEU A 163 -4.97 11.42 5.22
C LEU A 163 -3.82 11.73 6.17
N ASP A 164 -3.90 12.88 6.87
CA ASP A 164 -2.94 13.30 7.88
C ASP A 164 -2.91 12.30 9.07
N ALA A 165 -1.83 12.32 9.83
CA ALA A 165 -1.71 11.58 11.09
C ALA A 165 -2.54 12.20 12.21
N ASP A 166 -2.72 13.54 12.14
CA ASP A 166 -3.29 14.34 13.20
C ASP A 166 -4.80 14.56 13.03
N SER A 167 -5.49 14.58 14.15
CA SER A 167 -6.82 15.14 14.27
C SER A 167 -6.82 16.14 15.42
N GLU A 168 -7.28 17.37 15.14
CA GLU A 168 -7.26 18.49 16.11
C GLU A 168 -5.86 18.78 16.69
N GLY A 169 -4.80 18.58 15.88
CA GLY A 169 -3.41 18.79 16.28
C GLY A 169 -2.84 17.73 17.22
N ILE A 170 -3.50 16.56 17.34
CA ILE A 170 -3.04 15.44 18.16
C ILE A 170 -2.92 14.21 17.27
N GLU A 171 -1.72 13.63 17.19
CA GLU A 171 -1.47 12.42 16.42
C GLU A 171 -2.30 11.24 16.93
N GLY A 172 -2.89 10.48 16.04
CA GLY A 172 -3.65 9.27 16.35
C GLY A 172 -5.00 9.49 17.05
N LYS A 173 -5.38 10.71 17.42
CA LYS A 173 -6.62 11.00 18.16
C LYS A 173 -7.88 10.42 17.51
N PHE A 174 -7.94 10.42 16.18
CA PHE A 174 -9.05 9.85 15.45
C PHE A 174 -9.13 8.33 15.58
N TYR A 175 -7.99 7.64 15.69
CA TYR A 175 -7.87 6.18 15.56
C TYR A 175 -7.80 5.45 16.90
N THR A 176 -7.35 6.12 17.97
CA THR A 176 -7.12 5.52 19.28
C THR A 176 -8.34 5.60 20.20
N TRP A 177 -8.35 4.80 21.26
CA TRP A 177 -9.49 4.61 22.13
C TRP A 177 -9.06 4.65 23.61
N SER A 178 -9.84 5.33 24.46
CA SER A 178 -9.70 5.13 25.89
C SER A 178 -10.33 3.80 26.32
N TYR A 179 -9.87 3.25 27.43
CA TYR A 179 -10.45 2.03 28.00
C TYR A 179 -11.93 2.19 28.32
N ASP A 180 -12.29 3.32 28.95
CA ASP A 180 -13.66 3.60 29.34
C ASP A 180 -14.60 3.80 28.15
N GLU A 181 -14.11 4.41 27.08
CA GLU A 181 -14.85 4.56 25.84
C GLU A 181 -15.15 3.19 25.21
N LEU A 182 -14.16 2.30 25.13
CA LEU A 182 -14.35 0.92 24.66
C LEU A 182 -15.37 0.18 25.52
N LYS A 183 -15.30 0.35 26.84
CA LYS A 183 -16.21 -0.30 27.79
C LYS A 183 -17.67 0.15 27.63
N LEU A 184 -17.89 1.37 27.16
CA LEU A 184 -19.24 1.91 26.87
C LEU A 184 -19.81 1.41 25.55
N ILE A 185 -18.96 1.12 24.56
CA ILE A 185 -19.36 0.80 23.19
C ILE A 185 -19.51 -0.71 22.98
N ILE A 186 -18.54 -1.48 23.48
CA ILE A 186 -18.45 -2.93 23.30
C ILE A 186 -19.48 -3.63 24.19
N ASP A 187 -20.11 -4.66 23.62
CA ASP A 187 -21.06 -5.48 24.39
C ASP A 187 -20.36 -6.04 25.66
N PRO A 188 -20.98 -5.90 26.85
CA PRO A 188 -20.40 -6.40 28.10
C PRO A 188 -19.98 -7.88 28.07
N VAL A 189 -20.69 -8.72 27.29
CA VAL A 189 -20.35 -10.14 27.14
C VAL A 189 -19.07 -10.34 26.31
N MET A 190 -18.80 -9.44 25.37
CA MET A 190 -17.64 -9.49 24.48
C MET A 190 -16.43 -8.72 25.02
N PHE A 191 -16.63 -7.83 26.01
CA PHE A 191 -15.62 -6.84 26.41
C PHE A 191 -14.31 -7.47 26.88
N ASP A 192 -14.35 -8.45 27.77
CA ASP A 192 -13.13 -9.10 28.28
C ASP A 192 -12.37 -9.81 27.15
N ALA A 193 -13.08 -10.48 26.24
CA ALA A 193 -12.48 -11.13 25.09
C ALA A 193 -11.87 -10.09 24.13
N PHE A 194 -12.56 -8.97 23.89
CA PHE A 194 -12.09 -7.86 23.06
C PHE A 194 -10.81 -7.23 23.63
N VAL A 195 -10.80 -6.91 24.91
CA VAL A 195 -9.63 -6.36 25.63
C VAL A 195 -8.44 -7.30 25.54
N ALA A 196 -8.66 -8.61 25.77
CA ALA A 196 -7.60 -9.60 25.69
C ALA A 196 -7.09 -9.84 24.26
N TYR A 197 -7.94 -9.71 23.26
CA TYR A 197 -7.57 -9.87 21.85
C TYR A 197 -6.74 -8.70 21.33
N TYR A 198 -7.22 -7.47 21.54
CA TYR A 198 -6.58 -6.24 21.04
C TYR A 198 -5.52 -5.66 22.00
N GLN A 199 -5.11 -6.39 23.02
CA GLN A 199 -4.09 -5.95 23.99
C GLN A 199 -4.44 -4.58 24.61
N VAL A 200 -5.72 -4.32 24.87
CA VAL A 200 -6.21 -3.07 25.47
C VAL A 200 -5.84 -3.04 26.95
N SER A 201 -5.38 -1.88 27.43
CA SER A 201 -4.99 -1.64 28.81
C SER A 201 -5.81 -0.51 29.44
N PRO A 202 -6.19 -0.60 30.73
CA PRO A 202 -6.86 0.51 31.43
C PRO A 202 -6.06 1.82 31.43
N ASN A 203 -4.72 1.73 31.43
CA ASN A 203 -3.82 2.87 31.39
C ASN A 203 -3.42 3.28 29.98
N GLY A 204 -3.95 2.60 28.94
CA GLY A 204 -3.50 2.73 27.57
C GLY A 204 -2.31 1.85 27.25
N ASN A 205 -2.20 1.40 26.01
CA ASN A 205 -1.04 0.71 25.48
C ASN A 205 -0.13 1.63 24.64
N TRP A 206 -0.58 2.88 24.42
CA TRP A 206 0.16 3.94 23.74
C TRP A 206 -0.36 5.31 24.22
N GLU A 207 0.51 6.18 24.72
CA GLU A 207 0.24 7.59 25.15
C GLU A 207 -1.10 7.79 25.90
N HIS A 208 -1.34 6.94 26.89
CA HIS A 208 -2.57 6.93 27.71
C HIS A 208 -3.86 6.55 26.97
N THR A 209 -3.78 6.14 25.71
CA THR A 209 -4.86 5.60 24.90
C THR A 209 -4.54 4.19 24.41
N ASN A 210 -5.45 3.56 23.69
CA ASN A 210 -5.24 2.23 23.15
C ASN A 210 -5.29 2.24 21.62
N ILE A 211 -4.22 1.71 21.01
CA ILE A 211 -4.21 1.25 19.64
C ILE A 211 -4.75 -0.17 19.63
N LEU A 212 -5.65 -0.48 18.70
CA LEU A 212 -6.10 -1.86 18.49
C LEU A 212 -5.05 -2.61 17.69
N TRP A 213 -4.47 -3.63 18.28
CA TRP A 213 -3.50 -4.53 17.65
C TRP A 213 -3.56 -5.90 18.30
N SER A 214 -3.18 -6.97 17.60
CA SER A 214 -3.25 -8.32 18.11
C SER A 214 -1.97 -9.11 17.84
N GLN A 215 -1.67 -10.07 18.74
CA GLN A 215 -0.66 -11.10 18.49
C GLN A 215 -1.29 -12.45 18.15
N LYS A 216 -2.62 -12.52 18.15
CA LYS A 216 -3.39 -13.74 17.87
C LYS A 216 -3.73 -13.81 16.37
N GLU A 217 -4.21 -14.96 15.95
CA GLU A 217 -4.73 -15.15 14.61
C GLU A 217 -5.91 -14.21 14.36
N ILE A 218 -5.94 -13.63 13.16
CA ILE A 218 -6.86 -12.54 12.77
C ILE A 218 -8.20 -13.04 12.23
N GLU A 219 -8.32 -14.35 12.00
CA GLU A 219 -9.57 -14.96 11.53
C GLU A 219 -10.75 -14.67 12.45
N GLN A 220 -10.50 -14.54 13.75
CA GLN A 220 -11.53 -14.23 14.75
C GLN A 220 -12.21 -12.87 14.50
N GLU A 221 -11.50 -11.88 13.97
CA GLU A 221 -12.06 -10.55 13.67
C GLU A 221 -13.19 -10.60 12.65
N TRP A 222 -13.19 -11.63 11.79
CA TRP A 222 -14.18 -11.77 10.71
C TRP A 222 -15.38 -12.63 11.08
N GLU A 223 -15.44 -13.10 12.31
CA GLU A 223 -16.66 -13.69 12.84
C GLU A 223 -17.77 -12.62 13.00
N PRO A 224 -19.03 -12.94 12.71
CA PRO A 224 -20.11 -11.95 12.73
C PRO A 224 -20.24 -11.18 14.04
N ALA A 225 -19.95 -11.81 15.18
CA ALA A 225 -19.99 -11.16 16.49
C ALA A 225 -18.90 -10.06 16.60
N TRP A 226 -17.67 -10.35 16.15
CA TRP A 226 -16.57 -9.37 16.15
C TRP A 226 -16.83 -8.23 15.16
N GLN A 227 -17.31 -8.55 13.97
CA GLN A 227 -17.65 -7.53 12.96
C GLN A 227 -18.74 -6.57 13.46
N ASN A 228 -19.69 -7.06 14.27
CA ASN A 228 -20.68 -6.21 14.89
C ASN A 228 -20.05 -5.22 15.90
N GLU A 229 -19.11 -5.67 16.72
CA GLU A 229 -18.40 -4.79 17.66
C GLU A 229 -17.52 -3.76 16.94
N LEU A 230 -16.77 -4.17 15.92
CA LEU A 230 -15.97 -3.27 15.08
C LEU A 230 -16.87 -2.23 14.38
N LYS A 231 -18.07 -2.63 13.94
CA LYS A 231 -19.04 -1.69 13.37
C LYS A 231 -19.52 -0.66 14.38
N LYS A 232 -19.80 -1.03 15.62
CA LYS A 232 -20.16 -0.06 16.69
C LYS A 232 -19.03 0.96 16.90
N LEU A 233 -17.78 0.51 16.91
CA LEU A 233 -16.61 1.39 16.99
C LEU A 233 -16.50 2.32 15.76
N PHE A 234 -16.73 1.78 14.57
CA PHE A 234 -16.75 2.58 13.36
C PHE A 234 -17.79 3.70 13.41
N ASP A 235 -19.01 3.38 13.84
CA ASP A 235 -20.11 4.34 13.97
C ASP A 235 -19.80 5.38 15.06
N ALA A 236 -19.23 4.96 16.20
CA ALA A 236 -18.78 5.87 17.26
C ALA A 236 -17.64 6.80 16.81
N ARG A 237 -16.70 6.27 16.03
CA ARG A 237 -15.59 7.06 15.47
C ARG A 237 -16.06 8.07 14.41
N ALA A 238 -17.12 7.78 13.69
CA ALA A 238 -17.62 8.61 12.59
C ALA A 238 -17.98 10.04 13.00
N VAL A 239 -18.29 10.27 14.29
CA VAL A 239 -18.62 11.61 14.84
C VAL A 239 -17.39 12.41 15.29
N ARG A 240 -16.20 11.79 15.31
CA ARG A 240 -14.94 12.48 15.64
C ARG A 240 -14.51 13.41 14.51
N VAL A 241 -13.72 14.42 14.83
CA VAL A 241 -13.07 15.26 13.83
C VAL A 241 -12.10 14.41 13.02
N ARG A 242 -12.27 14.39 11.70
CA ARG A 242 -11.45 13.58 10.79
C ARG A 242 -10.05 14.19 10.61
N PRO A 243 -9.04 13.38 10.36
CA PRO A 243 -7.74 13.86 9.87
C PRO A 243 -7.91 14.67 8.60
N ALA A 244 -6.99 15.62 8.38
CA ALA A 244 -6.99 16.43 7.17
C ALA A 244 -6.73 15.57 5.92
N LEU A 245 -7.45 15.89 4.84
CA LEU A 245 -7.31 15.22 3.57
C LEU A 245 -6.39 16.04 2.63
N ASP A 246 -5.31 15.45 2.14
CA ASP A 246 -4.51 16.03 1.07
C ASP A 246 -5.18 15.78 -0.29
N HIS A 247 -5.83 16.80 -0.81
CA HIS A 247 -6.64 16.78 -2.04
C HIS A 247 -5.82 16.76 -3.34
N LYS A 248 -4.52 16.51 -3.28
CA LYS A 248 -3.74 16.29 -4.50
C LYS A 248 -4.07 14.92 -5.10
N VAL A 249 -4.29 14.87 -6.40
CA VAL A 249 -4.28 13.62 -7.16
C VAL A 249 -2.93 13.56 -7.88
N ILE A 250 -2.10 12.59 -7.52
CA ILE A 250 -0.73 12.42 -8.03
C ILE A 250 -0.73 11.29 -9.06
N LEU A 251 -0.18 11.55 -10.25
CA LEU A 251 -0.19 10.62 -11.39
C LEU A 251 0.41 9.26 -11.04
N GLY A 252 1.64 9.24 -10.55
CA GLY A 252 2.36 8.00 -10.25
C GLY A 252 1.69 7.18 -9.15
N TRP A 253 1.10 7.83 -8.12
CA TRP A 253 0.43 7.12 -7.02
C TRP A 253 -0.90 6.50 -7.45
N ASN A 254 -1.66 7.18 -8.31
CA ASN A 254 -2.87 6.61 -8.90
C ASN A 254 -2.54 5.50 -9.90
N ALA A 255 -1.44 5.62 -10.63
CA ALA A 255 -0.95 4.54 -11.50
C ALA A 255 -0.57 3.28 -10.69
N MET A 256 0.10 3.43 -9.53
CA MET A 256 0.35 2.31 -8.60
C MET A 256 -0.96 1.69 -8.10
N LEU A 257 -1.98 2.51 -7.82
CA LEU A 257 -3.29 2.02 -7.39
C LEU A 257 -3.99 1.21 -8.50
N ILE A 258 -3.92 1.66 -9.75
CA ILE A 258 -4.43 0.90 -10.90
C ILE A 258 -3.78 -0.49 -10.97
N VAL A 259 -2.46 -0.58 -10.80
CA VAL A 259 -1.74 -1.86 -10.73
C VAL A 259 -2.28 -2.72 -9.58
N GLY A 260 -2.50 -2.14 -8.40
CA GLY A 260 -3.12 -2.82 -7.26
C GLY A 260 -4.50 -3.39 -7.61
N PHE A 261 -5.37 -2.59 -8.21
CA PHE A 261 -6.72 -3.02 -8.63
C PHE A 261 -6.68 -4.12 -9.70
N CYS A 262 -5.77 -4.05 -10.67
CA CYS A 262 -5.59 -5.12 -11.64
C CYS A 262 -5.20 -6.44 -10.98
N LYS A 263 -4.27 -6.43 -10.02
CA LYS A 263 -3.88 -7.62 -9.26
C LYS A 263 -5.02 -8.15 -8.38
N MET A 264 -5.79 -7.27 -7.74
CA MET A 264 -6.99 -7.66 -6.99
C MET A 264 -8.02 -8.34 -7.89
N ASN A 265 -8.28 -7.81 -9.09
CA ASN A 265 -9.17 -8.44 -10.06
C ASN A 265 -8.64 -9.81 -10.48
N ALA A 266 -7.36 -9.92 -10.83
CA ALA A 266 -6.73 -11.17 -11.23
C ALA A 266 -6.77 -12.25 -10.14
N SER A 267 -6.69 -11.85 -8.86
CA SER A 267 -6.70 -12.79 -7.73
C SER A 267 -8.09 -13.24 -7.29
N THR A 268 -9.11 -12.39 -7.48
CA THR A 268 -10.47 -12.58 -6.93
C THR A 268 -11.55 -12.79 -7.99
N GLY A 269 -11.32 -12.38 -9.24
CA GLY A 269 -12.34 -12.33 -10.29
C GLY A 269 -13.40 -11.22 -10.09
N ASN A 270 -13.25 -10.36 -9.09
CA ASN A 270 -14.25 -9.35 -8.78
C ASN A 270 -14.18 -8.17 -9.75
N HIS A 271 -15.23 -8.01 -10.56
CA HIS A 271 -15.34 -6.98 -11.60
C HIS A 271 -15.35 -5.53 -11.06
N LEU A 272 -15.65 -5.31 -9.77
CA LEU A 272 -15.59 -3.97 -9.18
C LEU A 272 -14.16 -3.40 -9.25
N TYR A 273 -13.14 -4.23 -9.03
CA TYR A 273 -11.74 -3.81 -9.11
C TYR A 273 -11.31 -3.49 -10.54
N LYS A 274 -11.78 -4.30 -11.52
CA LYS A 274 -11.59 -4.00 -12.95
C LYS A 274 -12.19 -2.64 -13.32
N LYS A 275 -13.44 -2.40 -12.92
CA LYS A 275 -14.13 -1.14 -13.16
C LYS A 275 -13.37 0.03 -12.55
N ALA A 276 -12.99 -0.05 -11.27
CA ALA A 276 -12.24 1.00 -10.58
C ALA A 276 -10.88 1.30 -11.25
N ALA A 277 -10.16 0.28 -11.73
CA ALA A 277 -8.90 0.46 -12.45
C ALA A 277 -9.09 1.24 -13.76
N MET A 278 -10.10 0.87 -14.55
CA MET A 278 -10.39 1.52 -15.82
C MET A 278 -10.87 2.96 -15.64
N GLU A 279 -11.82 3.19 -14.71
CA GLU A 279 -12.33 4.54 -14.40
C GLU A 279 -11.20 5.47 -13.88
N CYS A 280 -10.27 4.92 -13.09
CA CYS A 280 -9.13 5.69 -12.63
C CYS A 280 -8.20 6.08 -13.80
N MET A 281 -7.91 5.16 -14.71
CA MET A 281 -7.08 5.47 -15.88
C MET A 281 -7.75 6.50 -16.80
N ASP A 282 -9.05 6.35 -17.08
CA ASP A 282 -9.81 7.29 -17.89
C ASP A 282 -9.80 8.69 -17.27
N TRP A 283 -9.91 8.77 -15.94
CA TRP A 283 -9.84 10.04 -15.24
C TRP A 283 -8.44 10.68 -15.31
N LEU A 284 -7.36 9.90 -15.17
CA LEU A 284 -5.98 10.40 -15.29
C LEU A 284 -5.72 10.94 -16.70
N GLU A 285 -6.11 10.20 -17.73
CA GLU A 285 -5.97 10.64 -19.14
C GLU A 285 -6.76 11.92 -19.44
N SER A 286 -7.95 12.06 -18.84
CA SER A 286 -8.82 13.21 -19.09
C SER A 286 -8.38 14.47 -18.35
N ASN A 287 -7.73 14.34 -17.18
CA ASN A 287 -7.46 15.46 -16.28
C ASN A 287 -5.98 15.82 -16.12
N LEU A 288 -5.07 14.87 -16.35
CA LEU A 288 -3.63 15.09 -16.19
C LEU A 288 -2.84 15.08 -17.50
N TYR A 289 -3.44 14.69 -18.64
CA TYR A 289 -2.77 14.73 -19.92
C TYR A 289 -2.89 16.10 -20.60
N HIS A 290 -1.76 16.71 -20.95
CA HIS A 290 -1.69 17.95 -21.73
C HIS A 290 -1.55 17.60 -23.21
N ALA A 291 -2.65 17.70 -23.96
CA ALA A 291 -2.73 17.22 -25.34
C ALA A 291 -1.87 18.06 -26.34
N ASP A 292 -1.81 19.38 -26.18
CA ASP A 292 -1.10 20.26 -27.10
C ASP A 292 0.43 20.10 -27.03
N GLU A 293 0.98 19.85 -25.82
CA GLU A 293 2.42 19.68 -25.59
C GLU A 293 2.83 18.22 -25.39
N ASN A 294 1.86 17.29 -25.40
CA ASN A 294 2.05 15.85 -25.34
C ASN A 294 2.87 15.37 -24.13
N TYR A 295 2.48 15.79 -22.91
CA TYR A 295 3.03 15.28 -21.65
C TYR A 295 1.92 15.09 -20.60
N PHE A 296 2.22 14.41 -19.49
CA PHE A 296 1.36 14.41 -18.33
C PHE A 296 1.82 15.41 -17.27
N TYR A 297 0.87 15.94 -16.50
CA TYR A 297 1.16 16.65 -15.26
C TYR A 297 1.44 15.65 -14.13
N HIS A 298 2.37 16.00 -13.23
CA HIS A 298 2.67 15.24 -12.02
C HIS A 298 1.45 15.14 -11.10
N SER A 299 0.74 16.25 -10.90
CA SER A 299 -0.39 16.28 -9.99
C SER A 299 -1.42 17.34 -10.38
N ILE A 300 -2.63 17.17 -9.84
CA ILE A 300 -3.70 18.16 -9.88
C ILE A 300 -4.24 18.38 -8.47
N ALA A 301 -4.46 19.65 -8.10
CA ALA A 301 -5.07 20.02 -6.82
C ALA A 301 -6.08 21.13 -7.06
N ASN A 302 -7.31 20.98 -6.56
CA ASN A 302 -8.41 21.92 -6.74
C ASN A 302 -8.64 22.29 -8.23
N GLY A 303 -8.55 21.31 -9.13
CA GLY A 303 -8.70 21.50 -10.57
C GLY A 303 -7.52 22.18 -11.27
N ILE A 304 -6.42 22.48 -10.58
CA ILE A 304 -5.25 23.15 -11.13
C ILE A 304 -4.10 22.14 -11.27
N PRO A 305 -3.70 21.76 -12.52
CA PRO A 305 -2.54 20.92 -12.75
C PRO A 305 -1.24 21.62 -12.31
N LYS A 306 -0.27 20.80 -11.81
CA LYS A 306 1.01 21.31 -11.30
C LYS A 306 2.15 20.41 -11.75
N ALA A 307 3.24 21.03 -12.16
CA ALA A 307 4.48 20.43 -12.65
C ALA A 307 4.26 19.42 -13.78
N GLN A 308 5.22 19.29 -14.66
CA GLN A 308 5.29 18.15 -15.58
C GLN A 308 5.61 16.88 -14.80
N ALA A 309 5.11 15.75 -15.28
CA ALA A 309 5.35 14.44 -14.67
C ALA A 309 6.85 14.11 -14.67
N PHE A 310 7.29 13.48 -13.60
CA PHE A 310 8.65 13.01 -13.39
C PHE A 310 8.84 11.60 -13.98
N LEU A 311 10.07 11.13 -14.01
CA LEU A 311 10.40 9.79 -14.53
C LEU A 311 9.64 8.67 -13.83
N ASP A 312 9.50 8.74 -12.51
CA ASP A 312 8.77 7.76 -11.71
C ASP A 312 7.27 7.76 -11.98
N ASP A 313 6.67 8.92 -12.28
CA ASP A 313 5.27 9.00 -12.73
C ASP A 313 5.06 8.21 -14.02
N TYR A 314 5.93 8.44 -15.02
CA TYR A 314 5.86 7.71 -16.30
C TYR A 314 6.14 6.22 -16.13
N ALA A 315 7.11 5.85 -15.30
CA ALA A 315 7.42 4.44 -15.04
C ALA A 315 6.19 3.69 -14.46
N ASN A 316 5.52 4.30 -13.48
CA ASN A 316 4.30 3.73 -12.89
C ASN A 316 3.12 3.75 -13.88
N LEU A 317 2.97 4.80 -14.68
CA LEU A 317 1.93 4.90 -15.71
C LEU A 317 2.09 3.82 -16.79
N ILE A 318 3.31 3.60 -17.26
CA ILE A 318 3.62 2.54 -18.23
C ILE A 318 3.28 1.16 -17.64
N GLN A 319 3.65 0.92 -16.40
CA GLN A 319 3.29 -0.32 -15.70
C GLN A 319 1.77 -0.49 -15.59
N ALA A 320 1.03 0.58 -15.27
CA ALA A 320 -0.43 0.55 -15.20
C ALA A 320 -1.07 0.20 -16.53
N TYR A 321 -0.58 0.78 -17.64
CA TYR A 321 -1.06 0.42 -18.97
C TYR A 321 -0.83 -1.06 -19.31
N ILE A 322 0.36 -1.60 -18.99
CA ILE A 322 0.66 -3.02 -19.19
C ILE A 322 -0.31 -3.90 -18.39
N GLN A 323 -0.55 -3.59 -17.14
CA GLN A 323 -1.47 -4.34 -16.28
C GLN A 323 -2.93 -4.24 -16.74
N LEU A 324 -3.35 -3.09 -17.26
CA LEU A 324 -4.67 -2.91 -17.87
C LEU A 324 -4.83 -3.78 -19.11
N GLN A 325 -3.81 -3.85 -19.96
CA GLN A 325 -3.82 -4.75 -21.12
C GLN A 325 -3.95 -6.21 -20.70
N GLU A 326 -3.15 -6.66 -19.72
CA GLU A 326 -3.23 -8.03 -19.20
C GLU A 326 -4.62 -8.37 -18.64
N MET A 327 -5.25 -7.41 -17.96
CA MET A 327 -6.58 -7.59 -17.36
C MET A 327 -7.72 -7.55 -18.39
N THR A 328 -7.60 -6.69 -19.41
CA THR A 328 -8.71 -6.40 -20.35
C THR A 328 -8.59 -7.14 -21.67
N GLY A 329 -7.36 -7.47 -22.12
CA GLY A 329 -7.05 -7.94 -23.46
C GLY A 329 -7.02 -6.82 -24.51
N ASP A 330 -7.25 -5.55 -24.14
CA ASP A 330 -7.25 -4.42 -25.07
C ASP A 330 -5.81 -3.98 -25.39
N THR A 331 -5.40 -4.23 -26.62
CA THR A 331 -4.05 -3.90 -27.11
C THR A 331 -3.79 -2.40 -27.22
N SER A 332 -4.80 -1.54 -27.18
CA SER A 332 -4.62 -0.09 -27.20
C SER A 332 -3.76 0.39 -26.01
N TYR A 333 -3.86 -0.26 -24.87
CA TYR A 333 -3.02 0.02 -23.70
C TYR A 333 -1.53 -0.25 -23.95
N LEU A 334 -1.17 -1.28 -24.74
CA LEU A 334 0.24 -1.51 -25.11
C LEU A 334 0.79 -0.41 -26.01
N PHE A 335 -0.02 0.10 -26.94
CA PHE A 335 0.40 1.23 -27.75
C PHE A 335 0.61 2.50 -26.91
N LYS A 336 -0.24 2.73 -25.91
CA LYS A 336 -0.05 3.84 -24.95
C LYS A 336 1.20 3.63 -24.10
N ALA A 337 1.43 2.42 -23.58
CA ALA A 337 2.65 2.08 -22.84
C ALA A 337 3.91 2.32 -23.66
N LYS A 338 3.92 1.85 -24.94
CA LYS A 338 5.03 2.08 -25.86
C LYS A 338 5.23 3.57 -26.14
N LYS A 339 4.17 4.33 -26.40
CA LYS A 339 4.26 5.79 -26.63
C LYS A 339 4.98 6.48 -25.47
N TRP A 340 4.63 6.15 -24.24
CA TRP A 340 5.23 6.78 -23.06
C TRP A 340 6.62 6.24 -22.75
N MET A 341 6.93 5.00 -23.10
CA MET A 341 8.31 4.51 -23.04
C MET A 341 9.20 5.26 -24.04
N ASP A 342 8.75 5.44 -25.30
CA ASP A 342 9.48 6.21 -26.30
C ASP A 342 9.70 7.67 -25.84
N TYR A 343 8.68 8.27 -25.18
CA TYR A 343 8.81 9.61 -24.58
C TYR A 343 9.89 9.65 -23.49
N VAL A 344 9.90 8.67 -22.58
CA VAL A 344 10.90 8.56 -21.51
C VAL A 344 12.31 8.42 -22.09
N LEU A 345 12.49 7.60 -23.10
CA LEU A 345 13.78 7.39 -23.76
C LEU A 345 14.32 8.66 -24.46
N ILE A 346 13.43 9.56 -24.86
CA ILE A 346 13.83 10.84 -25.51
C ILE A 346 14.13 11.92 -24.46
N HIS A 347 13.35 11.98 -23.36
CA HIS A 347 13.37 13.14 -22.46
C HIS A 347 14.10 12.92 -21.14
N PHE A 348 14.39 11.66 -20.77
CA PHE A 348 14.97 11.32 -19.46
C PHE A 348 16.26 10.48 -19.55
N ILE A 349 16.73 10.15 -20.76
CA ILE A 349 18.06 9.55 -20.93
C ILE A 349 19.08 10.68 -21.06
N ASP A 350 20.12 10.60 -20.24
CA ASP A 350 21.31 11.44 -20.36
C ASP A 350 22.23 10.81 -21.43
N GLU A 351 22.64 11.59 -22.41
CA GLU A 351 23.52 11.11 -23.50
C GLU A 351 25.02 11.18 -23.10
N ASP A 352 25.35 11.64 -21.85
CA ASP A 352 26.73 11.81 -21.38
C ASP A 352 27.25 10.60 -20.56
#